data_68976acd96f5f298339262f1221393f2
#
_entry.id   68976acd96f5f298339262f1221393f2
#
_cell.length_a   1.000
_cell.length_b   1.000
_cell.length_c   1.000
_cell.angle_alpha   90.00
_cell.angle_beta   90.00
_cell.angle_gamma   90.00
#
_symmetry.space_group_name_H-M   'P 1'
#
loop_
_entity.id
_entity.type
_entity.pdbx_description
1 polymer ?
#
loop_
_entity_poly.entity_id
_entity_poly.type
_entity_poly.pdbx_seq_one_letter_code
_entity_poly.pdbx_strand_id
1 'polypeptide(L)'
;LNVHMFCKPTVKLATDRDALQELVKSGHKNVMFGSDSAPHPLKNKFKGAAGIFSAPIILPALAEFFVGDELKMQKFLSDNAINNFGLEVADRKIEIVEEEWIAPRMVGEVVPMWAGKTFNYKVKTGL
;
A
#
# COMPACT_ATOMS: atom_id res chain seq x y z
N LEU A 1 11.64 18.57 -6.19
CA LEU A 1 10.41 17.83 -6.59
C LEU A 1 10.75 16.34 -6.66
N ASN A 2 9.96 15.49 -5.98
CA ASN A 2 10.14 14.04 -6.08
C ASN A 2 9.24 13.50 -7.21
N VAL A 3 9.82 13.26 -8.38
CA VAL A 3 9.08 12.77 -9.57
C VAL A 3 8.41 11.41 -9.34
N HIS A 4 8.94 10.58 -8.42
CA HIS A 4 8.37 9.26 -8.10
C HIS A 4 7.04 9.36 -7.35
N MET A 5 6.77 10.51 -6.70
CA MET A 5 5.51 10.80 -6.00
C MET A 5 4.49 11.55 -6.86
N PHE A 6 4.79 11.78 -8.12
CA PHE A 6 3.85 12.41 -9.04
C PHE A 6 2.80 11.41 -9.52
N CYS A 7 1.51 11.73 -9.28
CA CYS A 7 0.35 10.94 -9.71
C CYS A 7 -0.78 11.86 -10.21
N LYS A 8 -1.74 11.28 -10.88
CA LYS A 8 -3.00 11.91 -11.29
C LYS A 8 -4.15 10.97 -10.93
N PRO A 9 -5.22 11.47 -10.27
CA PRO A 9 -5.36 12.83 -9.75
C PRO A 9 -4.28 13.15 -8.71
N THR A 10 -3.94 14.44 -8.55
CA THR A 10 -2.93 14.88 -7.58
C THR A 10 -3.40 14.62 -6.13
N VAL A 11 -2.45 14.35 -5.24
CA VAL A 11 -2.72 14.29 -3.80
C VAL A 11 -3.34 15.58 -3.30
N LYS A 12 -4.24 15.45 -2.32
CA LYS A 12 -5.01 16.56 -1.76
C LYS A 12 -4.31 17.17 -0.54
N LEU A 13 -5.06 17.85 0.31
CA LEU A 13 -4.55 18.48 1.53
C LEU A 13 -4.27 17.44 2.63
N ALA A 14 -3.50 17.83 3.64
CA ALA A 14 -3.25 16.97 4.80
C ALA A 14 -4.55 16.60 5.53
N THR A 15 -5.50 17.52 5.62
CA THR A 15 -6.83 17.28 6.21
C THR A 15 -7.62 16.21 5.49
N ASP A 16 -7.53 16.12 4.15
CA ASP A 16 -8.20 15.08 3.37
C ASP A 16 -7.57 13.71 3.65
N ARG A 17 -6.24 13.67 3.73
CA ARG A 17 -5.50 12.47 4.12
C ARG A 17 -5.94 11.98 5.51
N ASP A 18 -6.00 12.88 6.48
CA ASP A 18 -6.32 12.55 7.86
C ASP A 18 -7.76 12.02 7.96
N ALA A 19 -8.72 12.65 7.27
CA ALA A 19 -10.09 12.17 7.18
C ALA A 19 -10.21 10.78 6.54
N LEU A 20 -9.42 10.50 5.48
CA LEU A 20 -9.37 9.18 4.86
C LEU A 20 -8.78 8.13 5.81
N GLN A 21 -7.73 8.47 6.55
CA GLN A 21 -7.13 7.58 7.53
C GLN A 21 -8.10 7.25 8.67
N GLU A 22 -8.84 8.24 9.17
CA GLU A 22 -9.88 8.02 10.19
C GLU A 22 -10.99 7.11 9.67
N LEU A 23 -11.45 7.33 8.44
CA LEU A 23 -12.46 6.49 7.80
C LEU A 23 -11.98 5.04 7.66
N VAL A 24 -10.74 4.82 7.24
CA VAL A 24 -10.13 3.48 7.14
C VAL A 24 -10.05 2.84 8.53
N LYS A 25 -9.56 3.56 9.55
CA LYS A 25 -9.46 3.07 10.94
C LYS A 25 -10.82 2.82 11.59
N SER A 26 -11.89 3.43 11.10
CA SER A 26 -13.24 3.15 11.59
C SER A 26 -13.69 1.71 11.31
N GLY A 27 -13.06 1.03 10.35
CA GLY A 27 -13.45 -0.32 9.92
C GLY A 27 -14.75 -0.38 9.12
N HIS A 28 -15.13 0.74 8.49
CA HIS A 28 -16.39 0.83 7.74
C HIS A 28 -16.44 -0.22 6.61
N LYS A 29 -17.53 -0.99 6.55
CA LYS A 29 -17.68 -2.16 5.67
C LYS A 29 -17.58 -1.87 4.16
N ASN A 30 -17.86 -0.64 3.74
CA ASN A 30 -17.78 -0.24 2.33
C ASN A 30 -16.42 0.37 1.97
N VAL A 31 -15.49 0.42 2.92
CA VAL A 31 -14.14 0.93 2.69
C VAL A 31 -13.19 -0.24 2.55
N MET A 32 -12.53 -0.33 1.41
CA MET A 32 -11.62 -1.43 1.08
C MET A 32 -10.39 -0.89 0.38
N PHE A 33 -9.32 -1.67 0.43
CA PHE A 33 -8.04 -1.29 -0.14
C PHE A 33 -8.06 -1.36 -1.67
N GLY A 34 -7.51 -0.31 -2.30
CA GLY A 34 -7.18 -0.27 -3.71
C GLY A 34 -5.80 0.35 -3.86
N SER A 35 -4.85 -0.34 -4.48
CA SER A 35 -3.46 0.11 -4.53
C SER A 35 -3.22 1.24 -5.54
N ASP A 36 -3.92 1.21 -6.64
CA ASP A 36 -3.61 2.02 -7.84
C ASP A 36 -2.09 2.09 -8.12
N SER A 37 -1.40 0.97 -7.85
CA SER A 37 0.06 0.89 -8.04
C SER A 37 0.40 0.98 -9.51
N ALA A 38 1.05 2.08 -9.90
CA ALA A 38 1.31 2.42 -11.30
C ALA A 38 2.82 2.60 -11.54
N PRO A 39 3.56 1.50 -11.81
CA PRO A 39 4.99 1.54 -12.05
C PRO A 39 5.32 2.17 -13.41
N HIS A 40 6.27 3.09 -13.40
CA HIS A 40 6.86 3.66 -14.61
C HIS A 40 8.38 3.65 -14.52
N PRO A 41 9.10 3.23 -15.58
CA PRO A 41 10.54 3.33 -15.63
C PRO A 41 11.04 4.74 -15.35
N LEU A 42 12.20 4.86 -14.72
CA LEU A 42 12.80 6.13 -14.29
C LEU A 42 12.82 7.16 -15.42
N LYS A 43 13.18 6.75 -16.64
CA LYS A 43 13.20 7.62 -17.84
C LYS A 43 11.83 8.24 -18.15
N ASN A 44 10.74 7.50 -17.89
CA ASN A 44 9.38 7.98 -18.14
C ASN A 44 8.91 8.94 -17.03
N LYS A 45 9.33 8.70 -15.79
CA LYS A 45 9.06 9.62 -14.68
C LYS A 45 9.65 10.99 -14.92
N PHE A 46 10.87 11.07 -15.43
CA PHE A 46 11.48 12.35 -15.84
C PHE A 46 10.79 13.03 -17.01
N LYS A 47 10.04 12.28 -17.82
CA LYS A 47 9.17 12.82 -18.88
C LYS A 47 7.77 13.19 -18.43
N GLY A 48 7.49 13.10 -17.12
CA GLY A 48 6.21 13.48 -16.52
C GLY A 48 5.17 12.36 -16.49
N ALA A 49 5.56 11.08 -16.54
CA ALA A 49 4.63 9.98 -16.34
C ALA A 49 4.01 10.03 -14.94
N ALA A 50 2.68 10.07 -14.87
CA ALA A 50 1.91 10.07 -13.63
C ALA A 50 1.67 8.64 -13.17
N GLY A 51 1.95 8.36 -11.90
CA GLY A 51 1.77 7.06 -11.25
C GLY A 51 2.79 6.85 -10.15
N ILE A 52 2.37 6.19 -9.08
CA ILE A 52 3.23 5.87 -7.93
C ILE A 52 3.33 4.35 -7.81
N PHE A 53 4.56 3.83 -7.75
CA PHE A 53 4.81 2.40 -7.57
C PHE A 53 4.80 2.06 -6.09
N SER A 54 3.65 1.68 -5.56
CA SER A 54 3.45 1.35 -4.15
C SER A 54 3.50 -0.15 -3.83
N ALA A 55 3.31 -1.03 -4.82
CA ALA A 55 3.18 -2.47 -4.61
C ALA A 55 4.23 -3.10 -3.67
N PRO A 56 5.53 -2.77 -3.76
CA PRO A 56 6.53 -3.41 -2.90
C PRO A 56 6.40 -3.10 -1.41
N ILE A 57 5.75 -1.97 -1.06
CA ILE A 57 5.72 -1.49 0.33
C ILE A 57 4.33 -1.52 0.97
N ILE A 58 3.30 -1.94 0.23
CA ILE A 58 1.90 -1.88 0.69
C ILE A 58 1.71 -2.61 2.02
N LEU A 59 2.09 -3.89 2.09
CA LEU A 59 1.82 -4.71 3.27
C LEU A 59 2.63 -4.26 4.49
N PRO A 60 3.95 -4.00 4.41
CA PRO A 60 4.69 -3.41 5.52
C PRO A 60 4.12 -2.08 6.00
N ALA A 61 3.74 -1.19 5.08
CA ALA A 61 3.19 0.11 5.42
C ALA A 61 1.81 0.02 6.11
N LEU A 62 0.95 -0.90 5.65
CA LEU A 62 -0.34 -1.14 6.26
C LEU A 62 -0.23 -1.84 7.62
N ALA A 63 0.76 -2.73 7.80
CA ALA A 63 1.04 -3.31 9.10
C ALA A 63 1.43 -2.23 10.13
N GLU A 64 2.29 -1.27 9.77
CA GLU A 64 2.59 -0.11 10.63
C GLU A 64 1.35 0.76 10.90
N PHE A 65 0.50 0.96 9.88
CA PHE A 65 -0.70 1.78 10.02
C PHE A 65 -1.76 1.18 10.94
N PHE A 66 -1.87 -0.15 10.98
CA PHE A 66 -2.85 -0.91 11.76
C PHE A 66 -2.26 -1.59 12.99
N VAL A 67 -1.11 -1.15 13.49
CA VAL A 67 -0.52 -1.73 14.71
C VAL A 67 -1.55 -1.87 15.82
N GLY A 68 -1.71 -3.11 16.33
CA GLY A 68 -2.67 -3.46 17.36
C GLY A 68 -4.12 -3.58 16.89
N ASP A 69 -4.38 -3.57 15.57
CA ASP A 69 -5.72 -3.72 15.00
C ASP A 69 -5.71 -4.58 13.71
N GLU A 70 -5.13 -5.77 13.82
CA GLU A 70 -4.94 -6.71 12.70
C GLU A 70 -6.28 -7.13 12.08
N LEU A 71 -7.34 -7.20 12.88
CA LEU A 71 -8.69 -7.52 12.37
C LEU A 71 -9.22 -6.46 11.42
N LYS A 72 -8.99 -5.18 11.71
CA LYS A 72 -9.39 -4.10 10.79
C LYS A 72 -8.50 -4.08 9.55
N MET A 73 -7.21 -4.37 9.69
CA MET A 73 -6.31 -4.53 8.56
C MET A 73 -6.82 -5.61 7.60
N GLN A 74 -7.18 -6.79 8.11
CA GLN A 74 -7.73 -7.88 7.31
C GLN A 74 -9.04 -7.48 6.63
N LYS A 75 -9.97 -6.86 7.35
CA LYS A 75 -11.21 -6.35 6.77
C LYS A 75 -10.95 -5.39 5.62
N PHE A 76 -10.06 -4.44 5.83
CA PHE A 76 -9.70 -3.43 4.83
C PHE A 76 -9.03 -4.03 3.60
N LEU A 77 -8.10 -4.97 3.79
CA LEU A 77 -7.33 -5.60 2.70
C LEU A 77 -8.12 -6.66 1.91
N SER A 78 -9.05 -7.36 2.56
CA SER A 78 -9.62 -8.60 2.02
C SER A 78 -11.13 -8.70 2.25
N ASP A 79 -11.57 -8.81 3.51
CA ASP A 79 -12.92 -9.26 3.84
C ASP A 79 -14.00 -8.33 3.29
N ASN A 80 -13.79 -7.01 3.33
CA ASN A 80 -14.74 -6.04 2.81
C ASN A 80 -14.94 -6.20 1.30
N ALA A 81 -13.86 -6.41 0.54
CA ALA A 81 -13.97 -6.64 -0.91
C ALA A 81 -14.68 -7.97 -1.21
N ILE A 82 -14.32 -9.05 -0.51
CA ILE A 82 -14.96 -10.37 -0.65
C ILE A 82 -16.46 -10.25 -0.40
N ASN A 83 -16.84 -9.65 0.72
CA ASN A 83 -18.24 -9.54 1.12
C ASN A 83 -19.05 -8.62 0.20
N ASN A 84 -18.49 -7.47 -0.18
CA ASN A 84 -19.21 -6.48 -0.99
C ASN A 84 -19.41 -6.92 -2.45
N PHE A 85 -18.48 -7.71 -2.97
CA PHE A 85 -18.52 -8.15 -4.37
C PHE A 85 -18.86 -9.64 -4.55
N GLY A 86 -19.07 -10.39 -3.45
CA GLY A 86 -19.35 -11.81 -3.51
C GLY A 86 -18.23 -12.62 -4.15
N LEU A 87 -16.97 -12.29 -3.82
CA LEU A 87 -15.82 -12.92 -4.46
C LEU A 87 -15.55 -14.31 -3.90
N GLU A 88 -15.28 -15.27 -4.79
CA GLU A 88 -14.69 -16.55 -4.44
C GLU A 88 -13.17 -16.42 -4.52
N VAL A 89 -12.48 -16.63 -3.41
CA VAL A 89 -11.02 -16.52 -3.33
C VAL A 89 -10.41 -17.81 -2.79
N ALA A 90 -9.21 -18.15 -3.25
CA ALA A 90 -8.48 -19.26 -2.69
C ALA A 90 -8.08 -18.98 -1.23
N ASP A 91 -8.13 -20.00 -0.37
CA ASP A 91 -7.65 -19.90 1.02
C ASP A 91 -6.12 -19.82 1.03
N ARG A 92 -5.61 -18.63 0.74
CA ARG A 92 -4.19 -18.30 0.81
C ARG A 92 -3.96 -17.28 1.90
N LYS A 93 -2.97 -17.53 2.73
CA LYS A 93 -2.58 -16.65 3.83
C LYS A 93 -1.25 -15.99 3.54
N ILE A 94 -1.11 -14.77 3.97
CA ILE A 94 0.15 -14.03 3.95
C ILE A 94 0.53 -13.82 5.41
N GLU A 95 1.74 -14.18 5.76
CA GLU A 95 2.29 -13.94 7.09
C GLU A 95 3.11 -12.64 7.07
N ILE A 96 2.76 -11.72 7.98
CA ILE A 96 3.52 -10.48 8.21
C ILE A 96 4.15 -10.62 9.59
N VAL A 97 5.43 -10.40 9.68
CA VAL A 97 6.19 -10.52 10.92
C VAL A 97 6.78 -9.18 11.33
N GLU A 98 6.88 -8.96 12.64
CA GLU A 98 7.57 -7.81 13.21
C GLU A 98 9.08 -8.04 13.11
N GLU A 99 9.64 -7.55 12.03
CA GLU A 99 11.06 -7.63 11.71
C GLU A 99 11.41 -6.46 10.79
N GLU A 100 12.52 -5.80 11.09
CA GLU A 100 12.98 -4.67 10.31
C GLU A 100 13.21 -5.05 8.84
N TRP A 101 12.66 -4.27 7.93
CA TRP A 101 12.79 -4.47 6.50
C TRP A 101 13.00 -3.13 5.78
N ILE A 102 13.93 -3.12 4.86
CA ILE A 102 14.24 -1.92 4.08
C ILE A 102 13.60 -2.03 2.70
N ALA A 103 12.76 -1.04 2.34
CA ALA A 103 12.17 -0.96 1.03
C ALA A 103 13.24 -0.91 -0.07
N PRO A 104 13.10 -1.69 -1.15
CA PRO A 104 14.08 -1.69 -2.22
C PRO A 104 14.25 -0.29 -2.81
N ARG A 105 15.48 0.05 -3.17
CA ARG A 105 15.76 1.33 -3.83
C ARG A 105 15.25 1.36 -5.26
N MET A 106 15.24 0.21 -5.91
CA MET A 106 14.72 0.00 -7.27
C MET A 106 14.18 -1.44 -7.40
N VAL A 107 13.18 -1.61 -8.26
CA VAL A 107 12.71 -2.92 -8.73
C VAL A 107 12.76 -2.86 -10.26
N GLY A 108 13.72 -3.55 -10.85
CA GLY A 108 14.07 -3.35 -12.26
C GLY A 108 14.46 -1.89 -12.53
N GLU A 109 13.76 -1.24 -13.45
CA GLU A 109 13.99 0.18 -13.81
C GLU A 109 13.05 1.16 -13.07
N VAL A 110 12.30 0.69 -12.07
CA VAL A 110 11.27 1.48 -11.39
C VAL A 110 11.69 1.77 -9.94
N VAL A 111 11.56 3.02 -9.53
CA VAL A 111 11.78 3.44 -8.14
C VAL A 111 10.45 3.36 -7.40
N PRO A 112 10.33 2.55 -6.34
CA PRO A 112 9.10 2.44 -5.56
C PRO A 112 8.88 3.66 -4.66
N MET A 113 7.63 3.81 -4.23
CA MET A 113 7.28 4.72 -3.16
C MET A 113 8.12 4.41 -1.92
N TRP A 114 8.66 5.45 -1.27
CA TRP A 114 9.49 5.34 -0.08
C TRP A 114 10.73 4.43 -0.24
N ALA A 115 11.32 4.41 -1.42
CA ALA A 115 12.56 3.67 -1.70
C ALA A 115 13.63 3.91 -0.62
N GLY A 116 14.15 2.84 -0.02
CA GLY A 116 15.14 2.91 1.05
C GLY A 116 14.60 3.24 2.44
N LYS A 117 13.28 3.42 2.61
CA LYS A 117 12.66 3.55 3.94
C LYS A 117 12.75 2.22 4.68
N THR A 118 13.07 2.29 5.98
CA THR A 118 12.96 1.16 6.90
C THR A 118 11.54 1.06 7.44
N PHE A 119 10.99 -0.16 7.45
CA PHE A 119 9.73 -0.54 8.06
C PHE A 119 10.01 -1.53 9.20
N ASN A 120 9.14 -1.57 10.21
CA ASN A 120 9.22 -2.51 11.33
C ASN A 120 8.58 -3.87 11.03
N TYR A 121 7.97 -4.00 9.87
CA TYR A 121 7.27 -5.21 9.44
C TYR A 121 7.73 -5.66 8.07
N LYS A 122 7.75 -6.96 7.84
CA LYS A 122 7.98 -7.55 6.52
C LYS A 122 7.01 -8.68 6.22
N VAL A 123 6.81 -8.94 4.93
CA VAL A 123 6.11 -10.14 4.46
C VAL A 123 7.09 -11.31 4.50
N LYS A 124 6.69 -12.41 5.14
CA LYS A 124 7.45 -13.65 5.12
C LYS A 124 7.28 -14.32 3.76
N THR A 125 8.36 -14.49 3.04
CA THR A 125 8.38 -15.18 1.74
C THR A 125 8.67 -16.67 1.95
N GLY A 126 7.95 -17.54 1.26
CA GLY A 126 8.24 -19.00 1.29
C GLY A 126 7.17 -19.83 2.00
N LEU A 127 5.90 -19.43 1.89
CA LEU A 127 4.75 -20.29 2.18
C LEU A 127 4.34 -21.11 0.95
#